data_0334949840c47bc7fb45947eb3357fb2
#
_entry.id   0334949840c47bc7fb45947eb3357fb2
#
_cell.length_a   1.000
_cell.length_b   1.000
_cell.length_c   1.000
_cell.angle_alpha   90.00
_cell.angle_beta   90.00
_cell.angle_gamma   90.00
#
_symmetry.space_group_name_H-M   'P 1'
#
loop_
_entity.id
_entity.type
_entity.pdbx_description
1 polymer ?
#
loop_
_entity_poly.entity_id
_entity_poly.type
_entity_poly.pdbx_seq_one_letter_code
_entity_poly.pdbx_strand_id
1 'polypeptide(L)'
;MLFIIEIIAGLFLLGVVAVAVFIMMQPKHRFVFDVKNRTKAELTDKTDNKLCFSVDVPFTNEGGDEGLVLDAFVRIYLPQEQYDKALVRGKINLKDVPRDDDYFEALVMPKGGNKTMTAKFELTPMHGANLKEAVNGLPDFDVALFWECRGRENLYTVKKFITISADEVKALLK
;
A
#
# COMPACT_ATOMS: atom_id res chain seq x y z
N MET A 1 6.66 -60.27 14.89
CA MET A 1 5.78 -59.16 15.32
C MET A 1 6.52 -57.82 15.35
N LEU A 2 7.71 -57.70 15.94
CA LEU A 2 8.48 -56.43 15.97
C LEU A 2 8.73 -55.89 14.59
N PHE A 3 9.21 -56.65 13.63
CA PHE A 3 9.50 -56.29 12.26
C PHE A 3 8.29 -55.68 11.51
N ILE A 4 7.09 -56.18 11.72
CA ILE A 4 5.86 -55.64 11.11
C ILE A 4 5.53 -54.26 11.72
N ILE A 5 5.74 -54.07 13.00
CA ILE A 5 5.53 -52.81 13.71
C ILE A 5 6.52 -51.75 13.18
N GLU A 6 7.77 -52.13 12.96
CA GLU A 6 8.81 -51.24 12.40
C GLU A 6 8.47 -50.79 10.96
N ILE A 7 7.98 -51.70 10.10
CA ILE A 7 7.51 -51.36 8.75
C ILE A 7 6.32 -50.38 8.81
N ILE A 8 5.33 -50.65 9.66
CA ILE A 8 4.15 -49.80 9.82
C ILE A 8 4.58 -48.41 10.31
N ALA A 9 5.47 -48.33 11.30
CA ALA A 9 6.00 -47.10 11.83
C ALA A 9 6.79 -46.31 10.76
N GLY A 10 7.60 -47.00 9.95
CA GLY A 10 8.35 -46.42 8.84
C GLY A 10 7.43 -45.82 7.75
N LEU A 11 6.38 -46.58 7.37
CA LEU A 11 5.38 -46.11 6.40
C LEU A 11 4.59 -44.91 6.91
N PHE A 12 4.23 -44.93 8.20
CA PHE A 12 3.56 -43.80 8.83
C PHE A 12 4.44 -42.54 8.84
N LEU A 13 5.70 -42.69 9.24
CA LEU A 13 6.66 -41.57 9.23
C LEU A 13 6.84 -41.02 7.82
N LEU A 14 6.98 -41.87 6.81
CA LEU A 14 7.09 -41.45 5.40
C LEU A 14 5.83 -40.70 4.96
N GLY A 15 4.65 -41.14 5.35
CA GLY A 15 3.39 -40.44 5.08
C GLY A 15 3.36 -39.05 5.71
N VAL A 16 3.78 -38.92 6.97
CA VAL A 16 3.85 -37.63 7.66
C VAL A 16 4.83 -36.69 6.96
N VAL A 17 6.01 -37.20 6.57
CA VAL A 17 7.00 -36.39 5.82
C VAL A 17 6.45 -35.96 4.46
N ALA A 18 5.80 -36.84 3.71
CA ALA A 18 5.20 -36.54 2.43
C ALA A 18 4.13 -35.43 2.54
N VAL A 19 3.27 -35.51 3.57
CA VAL A 19 2.27 -34.47 3.85
C VAL A 19 2.93 -33.13 4.21
N ALA A 20 3.96 -33.16 5.04
CA ALA A 20 4.69 -31.95 5.43
C ALA A 20 5.34 -31.27 4.20
N VAL A 21 6.00 -32.07 3.34
CA VAL A 21 6.57 -31.56 2.08
C VAL A 21 5.48 -31.00 1.16
N PHE A 22 4.35 -31.70 1.04
CA PHE A 22 3.22 -31.21 0.23
C PHE A 22 2.70 -29.87 0.74
N ILE A 23 2.54 -29.69 2.05
CA ILE A 23 2.13 -28.40 2.65
C ILE A 23 3.15 -27.30 2.38
N MET A 24 4.46 -27.61 2.50
CA MET A 24 5.53 -26.64 2.22
C MET A 24 5.60 -26.22 0.74
N MET A 25 5.25 -27.12 -0.18
CA MET A 25 5.23 -26.86 -1.62
C MET A 25 3.99 -26.13 -2.09
N GLN A 26 2.99 -25.94 -1.24
CA GLN A 26 1.78 -25.20 -1.62
C GLN A 26 2.13 -23.77 -2.05
N PRO A 27 1.55 -23.28 -3.16
CA PRO A 27 1.80 -21.95 -3.64
C PRO A 27 1.36 -20.90 -2.61
N LYS A 28 2.08 -19.78 -2.57
CA LYS A 28 1.79 -18.65 -1.69
C LYS A 28 1.37 -17.45 -2.53
N HIS A 29 0.62 -16.53 -1.93
CA HIS A 29 0.38 -15.23 -2.53
C HIS A 29 1.71 -14.42 -2.59
N ARG A 30 1.82 -13.52 -3.55
CA ARG A 30 2.94 -12.56 -3.68
C ARG A 30 2.42 -11.23 -4.18
N PHE A 31 2.24 -10.28 -3.28
CA PHE A 31 1.82 -8.94 -3.65
C PHE A 31 2.98 -8.11 -4.18
N VAL A 32 2.75 -7.48 -5.31
CA VAL A 32 3.67 -6.53 -5.95
C VAL A 32 2.97 -5.19 -6.06
N PHE A 33 3.40 -4.22 -5.26
CA PHE A 33 2.93 -2.84 -5.30
C PHE A 33 3.88 -2.05 -6.20
N ASP A 34 3.39 -1.66 -7.37
CA ASP A 34 4.20 -1.02 -8.41
C ASP A 34 4.26 0.50 -8.23
N VAL A 35 4.98 0.91 -7.20
CA VAL A 35 5.17 2.33 -6.87
C VAL A 35 5.99 3.10 -7.93
N LYS A 36 6.72 2.39 -8.79
CA LYS A 36 7.51 3.02 -9.86
C LYS A 36 6.64 3.51 -11.02
N ASN A 37 5.57 2.78 -11.29
CA ASN A 37 4.59 3.10 -12.34
C ASN A 37 3.34 3.80 -11.76
N ARG A 38 3.49 4.50 -10.61
CA ARG A 38 2.42 5.36 -10.11
C ARG A 38 2.05 6.43 -11.13
N THR A 39 0.81 6.89 -11.11
CA THR A 39 0.43 8.06 -11.90
C THR A 39 1.12 9.33 -11.37
N LYS A 40 1.13 10.38 -12.19
CA LYS A 40 1.44 11.73 -11.71
C LYS A 40 0.32 12.21 -10.78
N ALA A 41 0.61 13.25 -9.99
CA ALA A 41 -0.40 13.88 -9.15
C ALA A 41 -1.52 14.49 -10.02
N GLU A 42 -2.76 14.13 -9.70
CA GLU A 42 -3.97 14.63 -10.37
C GLU A 42 -4.80 15.43 -9.38
N LEU A 43 -5.29 16.61 -9.81
CA LEU A 43 -6.14 17.45 -9.00
C LEU A 43 -7.50 16.78 -8.77
N THR A 44 -7.93 16.69 -7.51
CA THR A 44 -9.24 16.15 -7.15
C THR A 44 -10.20 17.20 -6.62
N ASP A 45 -9.70 18.19 -5.88
CA ASP A 45 -10.48 19.32 -5.38
C ASP A 45 -9.55 20.51 -5.09
N LYS A 46 -10.07 21.72 -5.20
CA LYS A 46 -9.31 22.95 -4.91
C LYS A 46 -10.23 24.05 -4.41
N THR A 47 -9.84 24.63 -3.29
CA THR A 47 -10.46 25.82 -2.71
C THR A 47 -9.38 26.85 -2.41
N ASP A 48 -9.75 28.02 -1.91
CA ASP A 48 -8.77 29.05 -1.51
C ASP A 48 -7.83 28.61 -0.38
N ASN A 49 -8.30 27.66 0.45
CA ASN A 49 -7.59 27.18 1.65
C ASN A 49 -7.23 25.69 1.63
N LYS A 50 -7.41 25.02 0.50
CA LYS A 50 -7.18 23.58 0.40
C LYS A 50 -6.85 23.16 -1.03
N LEU A 51 -5.85 22.29 -1.18
CA LEU A 51 -5.55 21.60 -2.43
C LEU A 51 -5.61 20.11 -2.18
N CYS A 52 -6.53 19.41 -2.85
CA CYS A 52 -6.62 17.96 -2.84
C CYS A 52 -6.11 17.38 -4.15
N PHE A 53 -5.28 16.36 -4.06
CA PHE A 53 -4.77 15.64 -5.21
C PHE A 53 -4.58 14.18 -4.90
N SER A 54 -4.44 13.37 -5.93
CA SER A 54 -4.26 11.93 -5.78
C SER A 54 -3.22 11.37 -6.72
N VAL A 55 -2.68 10.21 -6.35
CA VAL A 55 -1.83 9.36 -7.20
C VAL A 55 -2.34 7.94 -7.14
N ASP A 56 -2.32 7.25 -8.26
CA ASP A 56 -2.70 5.85 -8.37
C ASP A 56 -1.46 4.97 -8.31
N VAL A 57 -1.57 3.88 -7.58
CA VAL A 57 -0.52 2.85 -7.44
C VAL A 57 -1.10 1.51 -7.85
N PRO A 58 -0.68 0.95 -8.99
CA PRO A 58 -1.09 -0.39 -9.40
C PRO A 58 -0.55 -1.44 -8.44
N PHE A 59 -1.33 -2.49 -8.19
CA PHE A 59 -0.81 -3.63 -7.47
C PHE A 59 -1.40 -4.94 -7.98
N THR A 60 -0.61 -6.00 -7.89
CA THR A 60 -0.93 -7.33 -8.41
C THR A 60 -0.62 -8.41 -7.40
N ASN A 61 -1.34 -9.52 -7.47
CA ASN A 61 -0.95 -10.76 -6.82
C ASN A 61 -0.29 -11.69 -7.85
N GLU A 62 1.03 -11.67 -7.90
CA GLU A 62 1.81 -12.55 -8.78
C GLU A 62 2.02 -13.95 -8.18
N GLY A 63 1.49 -14.21 -7.01
CA GLY A 63 1.60 -15.50 -6.34
C GLY A 63 0.69 -16.57 -6.94
N GLY A 64 0.84 -17.77 -6.44
CA GLY A 64 0.05 -18.93 -6.86
C GLY A 64 -1.24 -19.14 -6.06
N ASP A 65 -1.47 -18.35 -5.04
CA ASP A 65 -2.62 -18.43 -4.14
C ASP A 65 -3.24 -17.05 -3.89
N GLU A 66 -4.44 -17.02 -3.33
CA GLU A 66 -5.08 -15.77 -2.90
C GLU A 66 -4.40 -15.20 -1.64
N GLY A 67 -4.56 -13.92 -1.43
CA GLY A 67 -4.10 -13.24 -0.23
C GLY A 67 -5.02 -12.08 0.14
N LEU A 68 -4.87 -11.56 1.35
CA LEU A 68 -5.62 -10.44 1.87
C LEU A 68 -4.74 -9.21 2.02
N VAL A 69 -5.27 -8.05 1.67
CA VAL A 69 -4.81 -6.77 2.16
C VAL A 69 -5.84 -6.31 3.19
N LEU A 70 -5.45 -6.27 4.46
CA LEU A 70 -6.35 -5.99 5.58
C LEU A 70 -6.48 -4.51 5.84
N ASP A 71 -5.37 -3.78 5.69
CA ASP A 71 -5.33 -2.34 5.91
C ASP A 71 -4.27 -1.70 5.02
N ALA A 72 -4.45 -0.41 4.74
CA ALA A 72 -3.46 0.40 4.05
C ALA A 72 -3.50 1.83 4.57
N PHE A 73 -2.33 2.42 4.82
CA PHE A 73 -2.22 3.80 5.27
C PHE A 73 -0.97 4.47 4.72
N VAL A 74 -0.96 5.79 4.79
CA VAL A 74 0.16 6.60 4.30
C VAL A 74 0.77 7.41 5.45
N ARG A 75 2.07 7.66 5.35
CA ARG A 75 2.79 8.59 6.23
C ARG A 75 3.57 9.57 5.39
N ILE A 76 3.31 10.84 5.60
CA ILE A 76 3.97 11.94 4.91
C ILE A 76 5.29 12.27 5.64
N TYR A 77 6.37 12.39 4.87
CA TYR A 77 7.70 12.82 5.34
C TYR A 77 8.02 14.21 4.78
N LEU A 78 7.20 15.19 5.14
CA LEU A 78 7.49 16.59 4.86
C LEU A 78 8.34 17.14 6.03
N PRO A 79 9.56 17.65 5.78
CA PRO A 79 10.43 18.16 6.82
C PRO A 79 9.89 19.49 7.38
N GLN A 80 9.05 19.43 8.38
CA GLN A 80 8.36 20.60 8.99
C GLN A 80 9.32 21.62 9.58
N GLU A 81 10.52 21.22 10.01
CA GLU A 81 11.56 22.12 10.49
C GLU A 81 12.12 23.03 9.36
N GLN A 82 12.04 22.56 8.13
CA GLN A 82 12.49 23.31 6.96
C GLN A 82 11.35 24.00 6.22
N TYR A 83 10.13 23.46 6.37
CA TYR A 83 8.96 23.95 5.69
C TYR A 83 7.69 23.77 6.55
N ASP A 84 7.16 24.88 7.03
CA ASP A 84 6.02 24.94 7.96
C ASP A 84 4.75 25.59 7.38
N LYS A 85 4.82 26.07 6.10
CA LYS A 85 3.71 26.82 5.47
C LYS A 85 2.55 25.95 5.00
N ALA A 86 2.69 24.63 5.02
CA ALA A 86 1.62 23.70 4.71
C ALA A 86 1.63 22.48 5.61
N LEU A 87 0.42 22.02 5.93
CA LEU A 87 0.18 20.68 6.45
C LEU A 87 -0.29 19.80 5.30
N VAL A 88 0.36 18.66 5.09
CA VAL A 88 -0.06 17.64 4.14
C VAL A 88 -0.56 16.43 4.90
N ARG A 89 -1.80 16.02 4.64
CA ARG A 89 -2.41 14.78 5.14
C ARG A 89 -2.61 13.84 3.97
N GLY A 90 -2.59 12.54 4.24
CA GLY A 90 -2.79 11.54 3.20
C GLY A 90 -3.57 10.34 3.69
N LYS A 91 -4.35 9.75 2.80
CA LYS A 91 -5.04 8.47 2.98
C LYS A 91 -4.95 7.65 1.71
N ILE A 92 -5.14 6.34 1.80
CA ILE A 92 -5.10 5.43 0.67
C ILE A 92 -6.32 4.52 0.67
N ASN A 93 -6.94 4.34 -0.49
CA ASN A 93 -8.11 3.52 -0.68
C ASN A 93 -7.97 2.70 -1.96
N LEU A 94 -8.84 1.70 -2.12
CA LEU A 94 -9.03 1.06 -3.41
C LEU A 94 -9.70 2.03 -4.38
N LYS A 95 -9.21 2.11 -5.62
CA LYS A 95 -9.78 3.00 -6.64
C LYS A 95 -11.24 2.68 -6.93
N ASP A 96 -11.57 1.39 -6.95
CA ASP A 96 -12.92 0.90 -7.28
C ASP A 96 -13.91 1.02 -6.10
N VAL A 97 -13.41 1.25 -4.89
CA VAL A 97 -14.21 1.36 -3.66
C VAL A 97 -13.78 2.62 -2.91
N PRO A 98 -14.14 3.81 -3.43
CA PRO A 98 -13.81 5.06 -2.75
C PRO A 98 -14.57 5.15 -1.43
N ARG A 99 -13.86 5.52 -0.36
CA ARG A 99 -14.45 5.78 0.97
C ARG A 99 -14.15 7.21 1.40
N ASP A 100 -15.10 7.80 2.11
CA ASP A 100 -14.94 9.15 2.66
C ASP A 100 -14.50 9.11 4.13
N ASP A 101 -14.69 7.96 4.80
CA ASP A 101 -14.11 7.70 6.11
C ASP A 101 -12.61 7.37 6.00
N ASP A 102 -11.90 7.39 7.12
CA ASP A 102 -10.46 7.14 7.15
C ASP A 102 -10.11 5.63 7.19
N TYR A 103 -11.08 4.74 6.91
CA TYR A 103 -10.89 3.30 6.92
C TYR A 103 -10.57 2.75 5.54
N PHE A 104 -9.66 1.79 5.50
CA PHE A 104 -9.38 0.98 4.32
C PHE A 104 -10.36 -0.19 4.23
N GLU A 105 -10.91 -0.44 3.04
CA GLU A 105 -11.73 -1.62 2.80
C GLU A 105 -10.85 -2.85 2.57
N ALA A 106 -10.90 -3.82 3.50
CA ALA A 106 -10.13 -5.05 3.35
C ALA A 106 -10.47 -5.78 2.05
N LEU A 107 -9.45 -6.25 1.37
CA LEU A 107 -9.55 -6.86 0.04
C LEU A 107 -8.98 -8.26 0.01
N VAL A 108 -9.79 -9.21 -0.47
CA VAL A 108 -9.29 -10.52 -0.92
C VAL A 108 -8.83 -10.39 -2.36
N MET A 109 -7.53 -10.62 -2.58
CA MET A 109 -6.94 -10.58 -3.92
C MET A 109 -6.70 -11.99 -4.43
N PRO A 110 -7.44 -12.45 -5.45
CA PRO A 110 -7.25 -13.76 -6.04
C PRO A 110 -5.88 -13.88 -6.71
N LYS A 111 -5.47 -15.10 -6.99
CA LYS A 111 -4.30 -15.38 -7.83
C LYS A 111 -4.39 -14.64 -9.16
N GLY A 112 -3.32 -13.93 -9.55
CA GLY A 112 -3.26 -13.15 -10.79
C GLY A 112 -4.17 -11.92 -10.79
N GLY A 113 -4.78 -11.60 -9.65
CA GLY A 113 -5.64 -10.43 -9.50
C GLY A 113 -4.84 -9.13 -9.68
N ASN A 114 -5.53 -8.12 -10.22
CA ASN A 114 -4.97 -6.79 -10.52
C ASN A 114 -5.92 -5.71 -10.00
N LYS A 115 -5.40 -4.77 -9.25
CA LYS A 115 -6.15 -3.66 -8.68
C LYS A 115 -5.31 -2.40 -8.68
N THR A 116 -5.95 -1.28 -8.45
CA THR A 116 -5.30 0.02 -8.28
C THR A 116 -5.69 0.60 -6.93
N MET A 117 -4.72 1.09 -6.22
CA MET A 117 -4.93 1.88 -5.01
C MET A 117 -4.72 3.35 -5.31
N THR A 118 -5.56 4.21 -4.75
CA THR A 118 -5.47 5.65 -4.88
C THR A 118 -5.04 6.25 -3.55
N ALA A 119 -3.85 6.85 -3.52
CA ALA A 119 -3.41 7.67 -2.41
C ALA A 119 -3.90 9.10 -2.63
N LYS A 120 -4.74 9.59 -1.72
CA LYS A 120 -5.32 10.95 -1.74
C LYS A 120 -4.56 11.81 -0.74
N PHE A 121 -4.26 13.04 -1.14
CA PHE A 121 -3.54 14.02 -0.34
C PHE A 121 -4.36 15.30 -0.20
N GLU A 122 -4.34 15.86 0.99
CA GLU A 122 -4.91 17.16 1.30
C GLU A 122 -3.81 18.07 1.82
N LEU A 123 -3.55 19.16 1.10
CA LEU A 123 -2.62 20.21 1.49
C LEU A 123 -3.41 21.40 1.99
N THR A 124 -3.18 21.81 3.24
CA THR A 124 -3.79 22.96 3.89
C THR A 124 -2.71 23.97 4.24
N PRO A 125 -2.84 25.25 3.81
CA PRO A 125 -1.93 26.32 4.21
C PRO A 125 -1.90 26.52 5.72
N MET A 126 -0.74 26.83 6.26
CA MET A 126 -0.49 27.07 7.69
C MET A 126 0.17 28.44 7.92
N HIS A 127 0.15 28.88 9.16
CA HIS A 127 0.86 30.11 9.61
C HIS A 127 0.51 31.37 8.81
N GLY A 128 -0.75 31.49 8.36
CA GLY A 128 -1.23 32.66 7.62
C GLY A 128 -0.82 32.71 6.16
N ALA A 129 -0.14 31.70 5.65
CA ALA A 129 0.17 31.60 4.21
C ALA A 129 -1.12 31.38 3.39
N ASN A 130 -1.18 31.94 2.20
CA ASN A 130 -2.21 31.57 1.23
C ASN A 130 -1.81 30.28 0.49
N LEU A 131 -2.78 29.64 -0.20
CA LEU A 131 -2.54 28.38 -0.91
C LEU A 131 -1.40 28.49 -1.92
N LYS A 132 -1.31 29.57 -2.64
CA LYS A 132 -0.27 29.79 -3.68
C LYS A 132 1.13 29.89 -3.05
N GLU A 133 1.25 30.58 -1.93
CA GLU A 133 2.52 30.68 -1.19
C GLU A 133 2.92 29.32 -0.62
N ALA A 134 1.97 28.61 -0.03
CA ALA A 134 2.18 27.29 0.52
C ALA A 134 2.66 26.28 -0.54
N VAL A 135 2.06 26.27 -1.71
CA VAL A 135 2.46 25.36 -2.79
C VAL A 135 3.77 25.78 -3.45
N ASN A 136 4.01 27.08 -3.67
CA ASN A 136 5.23 27.54 -4.32
C ASN A 136 6.51 27.30 -3.48
N GLY A 137 6.37 27.32 -2.17
CA GLY A 137 7.49 27.04 -1.26
C GLY A 137 7.66 25.56 -0.92
N LEU A 138 6.75 24.71 -1.35
CA LEU A 138 6.76 23.28 -1.01
C LEU A 138 8.02 22.59 -1.58
N PRO A 139 8.81 21.87 -0.78
CA PRO A 139 9.89 21.03 -1.27
C PRO A 139 9.34 19.71 -1.82
N ASP A 140 10.18 18.94 -2.49
CA ASP A 140 9.91 17.52 -2.74
C ASP A 140 9.78 16.81 -1.40
N PHE A 141 8.83 15.89 -1.29
CA PHE A 141 8.65 15.12 -0.07
C PHE A 141 8.34 13.66 -0.34
N ASP A 142 8.79 12.82 0.57
CA ASP A 142 8.54 11.40 0.50
C ASP A 142 7.26 11.01 1.22
N VAL A 143 6.60 10.03 0.68
CA VAL A 143 5.42 9.40 1.26
C VAL A 143 5.67 7.92 1.41
N ALA A 144 5.64 7.42 2.64
CA ALA A 144 5.64 5.99 2.88
C ALA A 144 4.21 5.46 2.79
N LEU A 145 4.06 4.45 1.96
CA LEU A 145 2.85 3.65 1.81
C LEU A 145 3.03 2.36 2.59
N PHE A 146 2.07 2.02 3.42
CA PHE A 146 2.07 0.81 4.22
C PHE A 146 0.86 -0.04 3.86
N TRP A 147 1.06 -1.35 3.79
CA TRP A 147 0.01 -2.33 3.57
C TRP A 147 0.15 -3.47 4.57
N GLU A 148 -0.89 -3.74 5.30
CA GLU A 148 -0.99 -4.91 6.16
C GLU A 148 -1.58 -6.07 5.37
N CYS A 149 -0.77 -7.10 5.15
CA CYS A 149 -1.09 -8.22 4.29
C CYS A 149 -1.12 -9.53 5.06
N ARG A 150 -1.99 -10.44 4.63
CA ARG A 150 -2.08 -11.79 5.17
C ARG A 150 -2.36 -12.81 4.06
N GLY A 151 -1.79 -13.98 4.20
CA GLY A 151 -2.13 -15.17 3.42
C GLY A 151 -2.29 -16.35 4.35
N ARG A 152 -1.74 -17.49 3.95
CA ARG A 152 -1.68 -18.68 4.83
C ARG A 152 -0.75 -18.51 6.03
N GLU A 153 0.20 -17.60 5.91
CA GLU A 153 1.17 -17.29 6.95
C GLU A 153 0.67 -16.16 7.85
N ASN A 154 1.54 -15.72 8.75
CA ASN A 154 1.25 -14.64 9.66
C ASN A 154 1.03 -13.31 8.93
N LEU A 155 0.39 -12.37 9.61
CA LEU A 155 0.31 -10.98 9.20
C LEU A 155 1.71 -10.42 8.96
N TYR A 156 1.88 -9.67 7.87
CA TYR A 156 3.11 -8.94 7.56
C TYR A 156 2.80 -7.57 6.96
N THR A 157 3.71 -6.64 7.14
CA THR A 157 3.58 -5.28 6.62
C THR A 157 4.54 -5.06 5.45
N VAL A 158 4.01 -4.59 4.33
CA VAL A 158 4.80 -4.09 3.21
C VAL A 158 4.91 -2.59 3.33
N LYS A 159 6.13 -2.04 3.18
CA LYS A 159 6.41 -0.61 3.14
C LYS A 159 7.11 -0.26 1.84
N LYS A 160 6.60 0.75 1.14
CA LYS A 160 7.22 1.33 -0.04
C LYS A 160 7.21 2.85 0.07
N PHE A 161 8.08 3.50 -0.69
CA PHE A 161 8.13 4.96 -0.77
C PHE A 161 7.78 5.43 -2.18
N ILE A 162 7.08 6.55 -2.23
CA ILE A 162 6.94 7.38 -3.42
C ILE A 162 7.41 8.79 -3.07
N THR A 163 8.04 9.47 -4.01
CA THR A 163 8.37 10.89 -3.88
C THR A 163 7.35 11.71 -4.65
N ILE A 164 6.76 12.71 -4.02
CA ILE A 164 5.91 13.71 -4.64
C ILE A 164 6.77 14.94 -4.88
N SER A 165 6.96 15.30 -6.15
CA SER A 165 7.78 16.46 -6.48
C SER A 165 7.02 17.78 -6.30
N ALA A 166 7.73 18.81 -5.89
CA ALA A 166 7.20 20.15 -5.78
C ALA A 166 6.59 20.63 -7.11
N ASP A 167 7.20 20.25 -8.23
CA ASP A 167 6.75 20.66 -9.56
C ASP A 167 5.42 19.97 -9.95
N GLU A 168 5.22 18.70 -9.56
CA GLU A 168 3.92 18.03 -9.73
C GLU A 168 2.81 18.79 -9.00
N VAL A 169 3.04 19.18 -7.75
CA VAL A 169 2.03 19.89 -6.93
C VAL A 169 1.82 21.32 -7.46
N LYS A 170 2.87 22.03 -7.85
CA LYS A 170 2.76 23.38 -8.46
C LYS A 170 1.97 23.37 -9.77
N ALA A 171 2.08 22.31 -10.56
CA ALA A 171 1.33 22.18 -11.80
C ALA A 171 -0.20 22.14 -11.58
N LEU A 172 -0.65 21.71 -10.39
CA LEU A 172 -2.08 21.64 -10.02
C LEU A 172 -2.68 23.02 -9.68
N LEU A 173 -1.87 24.06 -9.52
CA LEU A 173 -2.36 25.42 -9.30
C LEU A 173 -2.88 26.11 -10.58
N LYS A 174 -2.45 25.61 -11.74
CA LYS A 174 -2.89 26.11 -13.04
C LYS A 174 -4.32 25.68 -13.31
#